data_eb626d84c95253873bee204899816290
#
_entry.id   eb626d84c95253873bee204899816290
#
_cell.length_a   1.000
_cell.length_b   1.000
_cell.length_c   1.000
_cell.angle_alpha   90.00
_cell.angle_beta   90.00
_cell.angle_gamma   90.00
#
_symmetry.space_group_name_H-M   'P 1'
#
loop_
_entity.id
_entity.type
_entity.pdbx_description
1 polymer ?
#
loop_
_entity_poly.entity_id
_entity_poly.type
_entity_poly.pdbx_seq_one_letter_code
_entity_poly.pdbx_strand_id
1 'polypeptide(L)'
;MNRKIIFSLLAASALTIALAGCAPESGKQAATSLFPQAASSQSPLPAESEASLTYYKANDEGTKIIPASMKVKAKDRTAKTALEEMIRTDRKSRYPLLPAGLSLKSIAIKEGTAYVDFSKELNNIKGSTGESLFIAMTVDTLTEFPNIHDVVIRVEGKSPKFQMDMTRPFKRDESYIQMEKK
;
A
#
# COMPACT_ATOMS: atom_id res chain seq x y z
N MET A 1 -4.53 -3.89 -44.46
CA MET A 1 -3.49 -3.12 -45.20
C MET A 1 -2.28 -3.02 -44.28
N ASN A 2 -1.20 -3.67 -44.75
CA ASN A 2 0.09 -3.79 -44.11
C ASN A 2 0.83 -2.44 -44.06
N ARG A 3 1.55 -2.16 -42.97
CA ARG A 3 2.84 -1.45 -43.07
C ARG A 3 3.79 -1.86 -41.96
N LYS A 4 4.70 -2.73 -42.32
CA LYS A 4 6.01 -2.99 -41.70
C LYS A 4 6.94 -1.84 -42.06
N ILE A 5 7.82 -1.41 -41.17
CA ILE A 5 9.11 -0.79 -41.40
C ILE A 5 9.90 -1.02 -40.10
N ILE A 6 10.85 -1.96 -40.04
CA ILE A 6 12.23 -2.14 -40.55
C ILE A 6 13.25 -1.25 -39.81
N PHE A 7 14.11 -1.93 -39.05
CA PHE A 7 15.54 -1.82 -38.79
C PHE A 7 16.24 -0.46 -38.74
N SER A 8 17.07 -0.26 -37.72
CA SER A 8 18.45 0.10 -37.94
C SER A 8 19.36 -0.34 -36.78
N LEU A 9 20.40 -1.03 -37.17
CA LEU A 9 21.56 -1.55 -36.44
C LEU A 9 22.69 -0.50 -36.39
N LEU A 10 23.75 -0.85 -35.63
CA LEU A 10 25.13 -0.32 -35.54
C LEU A 10 25.34 0.77 -34.49
N ALA A 11 26.44 0.79 -33.74
CA ALA A 11 27.74 0.16 -33.85
C ALA A 11 28.45 0.09 -32.48
N ALA A 12 29.35 -0.86 -32.41
CA ALA A 12 30.31 -1.08 -31.33
C ALA A 12 31.42 -0.02 -31.30
N SER A 13 32.00 0.24 -30.13
CA SER A 13 33.37 0.73 -30.00
C SER A 13 34.00 0.22 -28.72
N ALA A 14 34.89 -0.69 -28.88
CA ALA A 14 35.86 -1.13 -27.89
C ALA A 14 37.01 -0.10 -27.80
N LEU A 15 37.47 0.21 -26.61
CA LEU A 15 38.77 0.83 -26.40
C LEU A 15 39.44 0.22 -25.16
N THR A 16 40.38 -0.65 -25.45
CA THR A 16 41.39 -1.22 -24.56
C THR A 16 42.57 -0.25 -24.40
N ILE A 17 43.00 0.01 -23.17
CA ILE A 17 44.35 0.53 -22.89
C ILE A 17 44.92 -0.26 -21.72
N ALA A 18 45.95 -1.07 -22.02
CA ALA A 18 46.90 -1.66 -21.09
C ALA A 18 48.13 -0.78 -20.97
N LEU A 19 48.76 -0.72 -19.81
CA LEU A 19 50.18 -0.43 -19.57
C LEU A 19 50.40 -0.62 -18.07
N ALA A 20 51.02 -1.64 -17.58
CA ALA A 20 52.40 -2.08 -17.44
C ALA A 20 53.34 -1.03 -16.78
N GLY A 21 53.93 -1.42 -15.65
CA GLY A 21 55.09 -0.72 -15.10
C GLY A 21 55.41 -1.08 -13.65
N CYS A 22 56.24 -2.13 -13.47
CA CYS A 22 57.45 -2.26 -12.69
C CYS A 22 57.46 -2.04 -11.17
N ALA A 23 57.82 -3.11 -10.49
CA ALA A 23 58.64 -3.09 -9.26
C ALA A 23 60.13 -2.82 -9.63
N PRO A 24 61.09 -2.53 -8.70
CA PRO A 24 61.39 -3.39 -7.54
C PRO A 24 61.92 -2.63 -6.28
N GLU A 25 62.15 -3.36 -5.27
CA GLU A 25 63.32 -3.58 -4.37
C GLU A 25 63.24 -3.13 -2.90
N SER A 26 63.42 -4.15 -2.09
CA SER A 26 64.15 -4.32 -0.85
C SER A 26 64.30 -3.17 0.17
N GLY A 27 63.86 -3.48 1.39
CA GLY A 27 64.35 -2.84 2.62
C GLY A 27 63.77 -3.54 3.84
N LYS A 28 64.54 -4.46 4.46
CA LYS A 28 64.29 -5.03 5.77
C LYS A 28 64.26 -3.93 6.80
N GLN A 29 63.24 -3.93 7.68
CA GLN A 29 63.42 -3.75 9.11
C GLN A 29 62.17 -4.16 9.90
N ALA A 30 62.39 -4.97 10.91
CA ALA A 30 61.41 -5.40 11.88
C ALA A 30 60.99 -4.23 12.78
N ALA A 31 59.73 -4.05 12.94
CA ALA A 31 59.14 -3.37 14.08
C ALA A 31 57.78 -3.97 14.41
N THR A 32 57.73 -4.62 15.53
CA THR A 32 56.53 -5.06 16.22
C THR A 32 55.52 -3.91 16.34
N SER A 33 54.39 -4.02 15.68
CA SER A 33 53.24 -3.20 16.00
C SER A 33 52.01 -4.07 16.19
N LEU A 34 51.55 -4.00 17.41
CA LEU A 34 50.28 -4.49 17.89
C LEU A 34 49.16 -3.95 17.01
N PHE A 35 48.60 -4.82 16.18
CA PHE A 35 47.35 -4.52 15.52
C PHE A 35 46.22 -4.72 16.52
N PRO A 36 45.39 -3.70 16.84
CA PRO A 36 44.15 -3.96 17.52
C PRO A 36 43.29 -4.72 16.51
N GLN A 37 42.92 -5.91 16.91
CA GLN A 37 41.91 -6.72 16.23
C GLN A 37 40.66 -5.89 16.14
N ALA A 38 40.36 -5.38 14.95
CA ALA A 38 39.07 -4.75 14.63
C ALA A 38 38.00 -5.81 14.86
N ALA A 39 37.34 -5.72 16.00
CA ALA A 39 36.10 -6.41 16.23
C ALA A 39 35.17 -6.03 15.10
N SER A 40 34.87 -6.98 14.22
CA SER A 40 33.82 -6.87 13.26
C SER A 40 32.51 -6.69 14.03
N SER A 41 32.15 -5.44 14.27
CA SER A 41 30.83 -5.07 14.69
C SER A 41 29.90 -5.46 13.53
N GLN A 42 29.41 -6.69 13.59
CA GLN A 42 28.21 -7.03 12.86
C GLN A 42 27.09 -6.18 13.46
N SER A 43 26.80 -5.04 12.85
CA SER A 43 25.57 -4.31 13.12
C SER A 43 24.43 -5.30 13.03
N PRO A 44 23.57 -5.40 14.05
CA PRO A 44 22.37 -6.21 13.93
C PRO A 44 21.63 -5.73 12.67
N LEU A 45 21.24 -6.66 11.81
CA LEU A 45 20.29 -6.38 10.71
C LEU A 45 19.18 -5.53 11.33
N PRO A 46 18.75 -4.42 10.68
CA PRO A 46 17.69 -3.58 11.23
C PRO A 46 16.50 -4.49 11.51
N ALA A 47 16.11 -4.58 12.78
CA ALA A 47 14.86 -5.23 13.15
C ALA A 47 13.81 -4.62 12.24
N GLU A 48 13.02 -5.45 11.51
CA GLU A 48 12.01 -4.98 10.55
C GLU A 48 11.17 -3.93 11.27
N SER A 49 11.29 -2.67 10.85
CA SER A 49 10.67 -1.56 11.56
C SER A 49 9.15 -1.74 11.56
N GLU A 50 8.54 -1.60 12.73
CA GLU A 50 7.08 -1.57 12.87
C GLU A 50 6.53 -0.23 12.42
N ALA A 51 5.35 -0.27 11.79
CA ALA A 51 4.59 0.91 11.40
C ALA A 51 3.14 0.79 11.88
N SER A 52 2.50 1.92 12.19
CA SER A 52 1.08 1.95 12.46
C SER A 52 0.29 1.95 11.14
N LEU A 53 -0.72 1.10 11.06
CA LEU A 53 -1.68 1.03 9.96
C LEU A 53 -3.04 1.43 10.49
N THR A 54 -3.59 2.53 9.96
CA THR A 54 -4.93 3.03 10.31
C THR A 54 -5.96 2.55 9.28
N TYR A 55 -7.12 2.19 9.75
CA TYR A 55 -8.28 1.87 8.95
C TYR A 55 -9.55 2.30 9.70
N TYR A 56 -10.67 2.39 9.01
CA TYR A 56 -11.94 2.80 9.61
C TYR A 56 -12.92 1.63 9.67
N LYS A 57 -13.73 1.60 10.71
CA LYS A 57 -14.81 0.64 10.91
C LYS A 57 -16.08 1.35 11.32
N ALA A 58 -17.25 0.74 11.12
CA ALA A 58 -18.49 1.27 11.64
C ALA A 58 -18.47 1.28 13.18
N ASN A 59 -19.13 2.26 13.79
CA ASN A 59 -19.43 2.25 15.22
C ASN A 59 -20.53 1.21 15.53
N ASP A 60 -20.73 0.92 16.79
CA ASP A 60 -21.68 -0.13 17.21
C ASP A 60 -23.14 0.21 16.89
N GLU A 61 -23.46 1.49 16.72
CA GLU A 61 -24.78 1.96 16.30
C GLU A 61 -25.00 1.91 14.79
N GLY A 62 -23.97 1.68 13.99
CA GLY A 62 -24.05 1.67 12.53
C GLY A 62 -24.45 3.04 11.93
N THR A 63 -24.03 4.13 12.56
CA THR A 63 -24.38 5.51 12.16
C THR A 63 -23.18 6.37 11.76
N LYS A 64 -21.99 5.99 12.22
CA LYS A 64 -20.74 6.70 12.01
C LYS A 64 -19.61 5.69 11.79
N ILE A 65 -18.45 6.19 11.39
CA ILE A 65 -17.20 5.42 11.34
C ILE A 65 -16.26 5.90 12.44
N ILE A 66 -15.41 5.00 12.90
CA ILE A 66 -14.37 5.28 13.90
C ILE A 66 -13.04 4.75 13.41
N PRO A 67 -11.94 5.48 13.65
CA PRO A 67 -10.61 4.99 13.33
C PRO A 67 -10.23 3.82 14.24
N ALA A 68 -9.51 2.88 13.66
CA ALA A 68 -8.85 1.80 14.36
C ALA A 68 -7.42 1.67 13.82
N SER A 69 -6.50 1.18 14.62
CA SER A 69 -5.12 1.02 14.19
C SER A 69 -4.54 -0.31 14.65
N MET A 70 -3.57 -0.80 13.89
CA MET A 70 -2.78 -1.98 14.24
C MET A 70 -1.30 -1.77 13.89
N LYS A 71 -0.43 -2.49 14.59
CA LYS A 71 0.99 -2.53 14.22
C LYS A 71 1.21 -3.58 13.13
N VAL A 72 1.96 -3.20 12.12
CA VAL A 72 2.39 -4.06 11.03
C VAL A 72 3.90 -3.86 10.79
N LYS A 73 4.54 -4.78 10.11
CA LYS A 73 5.88 -4.51 9.57
C LYS A 73 5.79 -3.37 8.54
N ALA A 74 6.78 -2.50 8.48
CA ALA A 74 6.75 -1.34 7.58
C ALA A 74 6.46 -1.71 6.12
N LYS A 75 6.99 -2.84 5.64
CA LYS A 75 6.73 -3.37 4.29
C LYS A 75 5.27 -3.77 4.05
N ASP A 76 4.54 -4.11 5.10
CA ASP A 76 3.15 -4.56 5.06
C ASP A 76 2.15 -3.41 5.28
N ARG A 77 2.66 -2.17 5.50
CA ARG A 77 1.84 -0.97 5.57
C ARG A 77 1.38 -0.55 4.18
N THR A 78 0.39 -1.25 3.65
CA THR A 78 -0.14 -1.02 2.30
C THR A 78 -1.64 -0.74 2.31
N ALA A 79 -2.12 -0.02 1.29
CA ALA A 79 -3.55 0.24 1.08
C ALA A 79 -4.36 -1.07 1.00
N LYS A 80 -3.79 -2.11 0.40
CA LYS A 80 -4.39 -3.45 0.36
C LYS A 80 -4.58 -4.02 1.76
N THR A 81 -3.53 -4.04 2.57
CA THR A 81 -3.57 -4.55 3.94
C THR A 81 -4.59 -3.80 4.79
N ALA A 82 -4.69 -2.48 4.62
CA ALA A 82 -5.66 -1.66 5.36
C ALA A 82 -7.11 -2.05 5.03
N LEU A 83 -7.44 -2.24 3.75
CA LEU A 83 -8.78 -2.67 3.33
C LEU A 83 -9.10 -4.10 3.74
N GLU A 84 -8.15 -5.01 3.65
CA GLU A 84 -8.33 -6.40 4.11
C GLU A 84 -8.58 -6.44 5.62
N GLU A 85 -7.89 -5.60 6.37
CA GLU A 85 -8.08 -5.47 7.81
C GLU A 85 -9.43 -4.84 8.17
N MET A 86 -9.85 -3.82 7.44
CA MET A 86 -11.20 -3.21 7.55
C MET A 86 -12.28 -4.29 7.38
N ILE A 87 -12.22 -5.08 6.31
CA ILE A 87 -13.17 -6.16 6.04
C ILE A 87 -13.12 -7.23 7.14
N ARG A 88 -11.90 -7.60 7.58
CA ARG A 88 -11.71 -8.61 8.62
C ARG A 88 -12.28 -8.17 9.96
N THR A 89 -12.10 -6.90 10.30
CA THR A 89 -12.59 -6.33 11.56
C THR A 89 -14.10 -6.21 11.57
N ASP A 90 -14.70 -5.74 10.48
CA ASP A 90 -16.16 -5.68 10.35
C ASP A 90 -16.78 -7.07 10.50
N ARG A 91 -16.22 -8.09 9.84
CA ARG A 91 -16.72 -9.48 9.94
C ARG A 91 -16.72 -10.04 11.36
N LYS A 92 -15.85 -9.52 12.23
CA LYS A 92 -15.76 -9.92 13.64
C LYS A 92 -16.60 -9.04 14.57
N SER A 93 -17.19 -7.98 14.04
CA SER A 93 -18.03 -7.09 14.83
C SER A 93 -19.30 -7.81 15.28
N ARG A 94 -19.93 -7.28 16.31
CA ARG A 94 -21.22 -7.80 16.81
C ARG A 94 -22.34 -7.64 15.77
N TYR A 95 -22.26 -6.58 14.98
CA TYR A 95 -23.22 -6.24 13.92
C TYR A 95 -22.45 -5.92 12.64
N PRO A 96 -22.07 -6.94 11.85
CA PRO A 96 -21.34 -6.71 10.61
C PRO A 96 -22.17 -5.89 9.62
N LEU A 97 -21.57 -4.81 9.13
CA LEU A 97 -22.14 -3.97 8.08
C LEU A 97 -21.94 -4.60 6.70
N LEU A 98 -20.77 -5.22 6.51
CA LEU A 98 -20.34 -5.72 5.22
C LEU A 98 -20.94 -7.10 4.93
N PRO A 99 -21.34 -7.37 3.68
CA PRO A 99 -21.90 -8.66 3.29
C PRO A 99 -20.95 -9.83 3.57
N ALA A 100 -21.49 -10.94 4.02
CA ALA A 100 -20.73 -12.17 4.19
C ALA A 100 -20.07 -12.58 2.86
N GLY A 101 -18.81 -13.00 2.93
CA GLY A 101 -18.03 -13.38 1.76
C GLY A 101 -17.40 -12.23 0.97
N LEU A 102 -17.68 -10.96 1.33
CA LEU A 102 -17.02 -9.81 0.70
C LEU A 102 -15.51 -9.96 0.74
N SER A 103 -14.87 -9.72 -0.38
CA SER A 103 -13.40 -9.73 -0.51
C SER A 103 -12.90 -8.63 -1.44
N LEU A 104 -11.70 -8.16 -1.17
CA LEU A 104 -10.96 -7.28 -2.05
C LEU A 104 -10.37 -8.11 -3.20
N LYS A 105 -10.69 -7.77 -4.45
CA LYS A 105 -10.16 -8.44 -5.64
C LYS A 105 -8.87 -7.78 -6.11
N SER A 106 -8.87 -6.45 -6.21
CA SER A 106 -7.67 -5.70 -6.61
C SER A 106 -7.71 -4.26 -6.12
N ILE A 107 -6.53 -3.66 -6.06
CA ILE A 107 -6.35 -2.23 -5.87
C ILE A 107 -5.23 -1.75 -6.80
N ALA A 108 -5.45 -0.65 -7.50
CA ALA A 108 -4.46 0.03 -8.31
C ALA A 108 -4.50 1.53 -8.03
N ILE A 109 -3.34 2.14 -7.85
CA ILE A 109 -3.23 3.58 -7.59
C ILE A 109 -2.63 4.23 -8.83
N LYS A 110 -3.32 5.24 -9.38
CA LYS A 110 -2.90 5.99 -10.56
C LYS A 110 -3.18 7.48 -10.31
N GLU A 111 -2.16 8.30 -10.40
CA GLU A 111 -2.28 9.77 -10.29
C GLU A 111 -3.09 10.23 -9.07
N GLY A 112 -2.83 9.61 -7.91
CA GLY A 112 -3.52 9.93 -6.66
C GLY A 112 -4.92 9.33 -6.50
N THR A 113 -5.42 8.61 -7.50
CA THR A 113 -6.71 7.90 -7.44
C THR A 113 -6.51 6.41 -7.19
N ALA A 114 -7.13 5.88 -6.15
CA ALA A 114 -7.20 4.45 -5.88
C ALA A 114 -8.43 3.84 -6.58
N TYR A 115 -8.18 2.89 -7.47
CA TYR A 115 -9.20 2.06 -8.12
C TYR A 115 -9.29 0.75 -7.37
N VAL A 116 -10.39 0.55 -6.66
CA VAL A 116 -10.60 -0.60 -5.78
C VAL A 116 -11.70 -1.48 -6.35
N ASP A 117 -11.38 -2.74 -6.56
CA ASP A 117 -12.33 -3.73 -7.08
C ASP A 117 -12.66 -4.77 -6.03
N PHE A 118 -13.93 -4.90 -5.72
CA PHE A 118 -14.46 -5.86 -4.75
C PHE A 118 -15.18 -7.01 -5.44
N SER A 119 -15.40 -8.08 -4.71
CA SER A 119 -16.20 -9.20 -5.14
C SER A 119 -17.70 -8.85 -5.23
N LYS A 120 -18.46 -9.64 -5.97
CA LYS A 120 -19.89 -9.41 -6.25
C LYS A 120 -20.77 -9.28 -5.00
N GLU A 121 -20.31 -9.83 -3.87
CA GLU A 121 -21.00 -9.78 -2.58
C GLU A 121 -21.26 -8.34 -2.12
N LEU A 122 -20.43 -7.37 -2.55
CA LEU A 122 -20.64 -5.96 -2.22
C LEU A 122 -22.03 -5.44 -2.63
N ASN A 123 -22.59 -5.95 -3.73
CA ASN A 123 -23.92 -5.55 -4.16
C ASN A 123 -25.06 -6.01 -3.22
N ASN A 124 -24.74 -6.81 -2.20
CA ASN A 124 -25.70 -7.26 -1.17
C ASN A 124 -25.70 -6.38 0.08
N ILE A 125 -24.98 -5.27 0.09
CA ILE A 125 -25.01 -4.32 1.20
C ILE A 125 -26.44 -3.80 1.42
N LYS A 126 -26.82 -3.56 2.67
CA LYS A 126 -28.21 -3.26 3.02
C LYS A 126 -28.45 -1.77 3.23
N GLY A 127 -29.29 -1.21 2.36
CA GLY A 127 -29.82 0.15 2.49
C GLY A 127 -28.78 1.26 2.24
N SER A 128 -29.27 2.47 2.01
CA SER A 128 -28.43 3.63 1.70
C SER A 128 -27.45 4.01 2.81
N THR A 129 -27.84 3.82 4.08
CA THR A 129 -26.94 4.04 5.22
C THR A 129 -25.75 3.07 5.15
N GLY A 130 -26.01 1.78 4.88
CA GLY A 130 -24.95 0.79 4.72
C GLY A 130 -24.01 1.11 3.57
N GLU A 131 -24.54 1.53 2.43
CA GLU A 131 -23.76 1.99 1.27
C GLU A 131 -22.88 3.18 1.64
N SER A 132 -23.45 4.20 2.29
CA SER A 132 -22.73 5.41 2.69
C SER A 132 -21.59 5.11 3.67
N LEU A 133 -21.85 4.29 4.69
CA LEU A 133 -20.83 3.91 5.66
C LEU A 133 -19.74 3.07 5.05
N PHE A 134 -20.06 2.14 4.13
CA PHE A 134 -19.05 1.38 3.40
C PHE A 134 -18.15 2.29 2.56
N ILE A 135 -18.75 3.25 1.85
CA ILE A 135 -17.99 4.23 1.05
C ILE A 135 -17.07 5.03 1.98
N ALA A 136 -17.60 5.59 3.07
CA ALA A 136 -16.82 6.36 4.04
C ALA A 136 -15.67 5.53 4.64
N MET A 137 -15.93 4.30 5.11
CA MET A 137 -14.91 3.38 5.62
C MET A 137 -13.80 3.15 4.59
N THR A 138 -14.17 2.87 3.34
CA THR A 138 -13.22 2.58 2.25
C THR A 138 -12.39 3.81 1.90
N VAL A 139 -13.05 4.95 1.72
CA VAL A 139 -12.40 6.21 1.31
C VAL A 139 -11.48 6.72 2.40
N ASP A 140 -11.96 6.79 3.65
CA ASP A 140 -11.17 7.33 4.75
C ASP A 140 -9.99 6.41 5.11
N THR A 141 -10.15 5.08 4.99
CA THR A 141 -9.05 4.13 5.13
C THR A 141 -7.96 4.35 4.07
N LEU A 142 -8.34 4.58 2.83
CA LEU A 142 -7.39 4.75 1.74
C LEU A 142 -6.71 6.12 1.74
N THR A 143 -7.42 7.16 2.13
CA THR A 143 -6.88 8.52 2.22
C THR A 143 -5.97 8.75 3.44
N GLU A 144 -5.79 7.76 4.32
CA GLU A 144 -4.69 7.72 5.29
C GLU A 144 -3.31 7.55 4.62
N PHE A 145 -3.28 7.14 3.36
CA PHE A 145 -2.05 7.05 2.57
C PHE A 145 -1.85 8.37 1.80
N PRO A 146 -0.72 9.07 2.01
CA PRO A 146 -0.53 10.44 1.50
C PRO A 146 -0.51 10.55 -0.03
N ASN A 147 -0.37 9.43 -0.72
CA ASN A 147 -0.40 9.37 -2.19
C ASN A 147 -1.80 9.02 -2.74
N ILE A 148 -2.85 8.99 -1.90
CA ILE A 148 -4.22 8.70 -2.31
C ILE A 148 -5.13 9.86 -1.88
N HIS A 149 -5.81 10.47 -2.85
CA HIS A 149 -6.71 11.62 -2.63
C HIS A 149 -8.14 11.32 -3.08
N ASP A 150 -8.28 10.42 -4.03
CA ASP A 150 -9.55 10.03 -4.66
C ASP A 150 -9.68 8.51 -4.68
N VAL A 151 -10.92 8.03 -4.59
CA VAL A 151 -11.22 6.59 -4.60
C VAL A 151 -12.36 6.28 -5.58
N VAL A 152 -12.12 5.33 -6.46
CA VAL A 152 -13.13 4.75 -7.35
C VAL A 152 -13.40 3.33 -6.92
N ILE A 153 -14.65 3.04 -6.56
CA ILE A 153 -15.09 1.72 -6.10
C ILE A 153 -15.72 0.95 -7.26
N ARG A 154 -15.36 -0.31 -7.42
CA ARG A 154 -15.86 -1.22 -8.44
C ARG A 154 -16.26 -2.56 -7.84
N VAL A 155 -17.11 -3.26 -8.55
CA VAL A 155 -17.51 -4.64 -8.30
C VAL A 155 -17.29 -5.43 -9.58
N GLU A 156 -16.30 -6.32 -9.55
CA GLU A 156 -15.90 -7.13 -10.72
C GLU A 156 -15.67 -6.26 -11.97
N GLY A 157 -14.94 -5.14 -11.78
CA GLY A 157 -14.59 -4.19 -12.82
C GLY A 157 -15.72 -3.22 -13.24
N LYS A 158 -16.92 -3.34 -12.66
CA LYS A 158 -18.10 -2.52 -12.99
C LYS A 158 -18.48 -1.60 -11.83
N SER A 159 -19.34 -0.61 -12.10
CA SER A 159 -19.95 0.20 -11.06
C SER A 159 -20.80 -0.66 -10.11
N PRO A 160 -20.71 -0.46 -8.78
CA PRO A 160 -21.60 -1.12 -7.83
C PRO A 160 -23.08 -0.80 -8.11
N LYS A 161 -23.98 -1.70 -7.69
CA LYS A 161 -25.43 -1.50 -7.77
C LYS A 161 -25.94 -0.72 -6.55
N PHE A 162 -25.36 0.44 -6.29
CA PHE A 162 -25.72 1.32 -5.19
C PHE A 162 -26.76 2.34 -5.61
N GLN A 163 -27.51 2.87 -4.64
CA GLN A 163 -28.44 3.98 -4.87
C GLN A 163 -27.68 5.31 -5.07
N MET A 164 -26.47 5.38 -4.57
CA MET A 164 -25.60 6.56 -4.71
C MET A 164 -24.99 6.65 -6.11
N ASP A 165 -24.67 7.87 -6.53
CA ASP A 165 -23.94 8.12 -7.78
C ASP A 165 -22.50 7.63 -7.66
N MET A 166 -22.22 6.50 -8.31
CA MET A 166 -20.91 5.85 -8.34
C MET A 166 -20.05 6.24 -9.56
N THR A 167 -20.47 7.26 -10.33
CA THR A 167 -19.77 7.65 -11.57
C THR A 167 -18.57 8.55 -11.34
N ARG A 168 -18.49 9.18 -10.18
CA ARG A 168 -17.40 10.09 -9.79
C ARG A 168 -16.51 9.47 -8.70
N PRO A 169 -15.23 9.83 -8.66
CA PRO A 169 -14.38 9.46 -7.55
C PRO A 169 -14.88 10.07 -6.22
N PHE A 170 -14.72 9.32 -5.15
CA PHE A 170 -15.02 9.77 -3.79
C PHE A 170 -13.80 10.39 -3.14
N LYS A 171 -14.02 11.42 -2.34
CA LYS A 171 -13.01 12.07 -1.50
C LYS A 171 -13.33 11.83 -0.03
N ARG A 172 -12.34 12.03 0.83
CA ARG A 172 -12.51 11.98 2.29
C ARG A 172 -13.64 12.90 2.71
N ASP A 173 -14.51 12.39 3.56
CA ASP A 173 -15.62 13.13 4.17
C ASP A 173 -15.65 12.87 5.68
N GLU A 174 -15.03 13.77 6.42
CA GLU A 174 -14.94 13.68 7.88
C GLU A 174 -16.29 13.78 8.61
N SER A 175 -17.35 14.15 7.91
CA SER A 175 -18.69 14.19 8.50
C SER A 175 -19.19 12.82 8.95
N TYR A 176 -18.63 11.75 8.37
CA TYR A 176 -18.93 10.38 8.79
C TYR A 176 -18.13 9.94 10.02
N ILE A 177 -17.05 10.61 10.36
CA ILE A 177 -16.20 10.22 11.49
C ILE A 177 -16.89 10.60 12.81
N GLN A 178 -16.97 9.64 13.72
CA GLN A 178 -17.41 9.91 15.08
C GLN A 178 -16.29 10.65 15.83
N MET A 179 -16.57 11.91 16.18
CA MET A 179 -15.68 12.69 17.02
C MET A 179 -15.78 12.18 18.47
N GLU A 180 -14.65 11.99 19.13
CA GLU A 180 -14.64 11.72 20.57
C GLU A 180 -15.28 12.93 21.28
N LYS A 181 -16.32 12.66 22.08
CA LYS A 181 -16.84 13.69 22.99
C LYS A 181 -15.79 13.95 24.06
N LYS A 182 -15.20 15.15 24.03
CA LYS A 182 -14.35 15.66 25.10
C LYS A 182 -15.15 15.83 26.38
#